data_838529e5a6c192f23ee1c113a028bc3f
#
_entry.id   838529e5a6c192f23ee1c113a028bc3f
#
_cell.length_a   1.000
_cell.length_b   1.000
_cell.length_c   1.000
_cell.angle_alpha   90.00
_cell.angle_beta   90.00
_cell.angle_gamma   90.00
#
_symmetry.space_group_name_H-M   'P 1'
#
loop_
_entity.id
_entity.type
_entity.pdbx_description
1 polymer ?
#
loop_
_entity_poly.entity_id
_entity_poly.type
_entity_poly.pdbx_seq_one_letter_code
_entity_poly.pdbx_strand_id
1 'polypeptide(L)' 'MLHNIPEFDFYYVAYLKDDPAQEPIAASYSAPGVLAEAAHKTGRAKADFELREISKMEYERLKSLLLSSF' A
#
# COMPACT_ATOMS: atom_id res chain seq x y z
N MET A 1 21.29 -9.46 20.88
CA MET A 1 20.82 -9.34 20.53
C MET A 1 20.22 -9.04 20.04
N LEU A 2 19.85 -8.64 19.76
CA LEU A 2 19.24 -8.30 19.39
C LEU A 2 18.59 -8.36 18.65
N HIS A 3 18.11 -8.48 18.49
CA HIS A 3 17.42 -8.24 17.82
C HIS A 3 16.92 -7.83 17.20
N ASN A 4 16.80 -8.62 16.68
CA ASN A 4 16.36 -7.46 16.02
C ASN A 4 15.32 -7.68 15.00
N ILE A 5 14.14 -7.29 15.29
CA ILE A 5 13.09 -7.22 14.30
C ILE A 5 13.40 -6.01 13.46
N PRO A 6 13.71 -6.20 12.17
CA PRO A 6 13.99 -5.04 11.33
C PRO A 6 12.76 -4.19 11.22
N GLU A 7 12.91 -2.92 11.51
CA GLU A 7 11.86 -1.97 11.22
C GLU A 7 11.98 -1.57 9.78
N PHE A 8 10.85 -1.55 9.10
CA PHE A 8 10.81 -1.06 7.74
C PHE A 8 10.71 0.45 7.78
N ASP A 9 11.63 1.13 7.11
CA ASP A 9 11.64 2.59 7.07
C ASP A 9 10.65 3.12 6.07
N PHE A 10 10.26 2.29 5.10
CA PHE A 10 9.45 2.74 4.00
C PHE A 10 8.26 1.81 3.82
N TYR A 11 7.13 2.44 3.58
CA TYR A 11 5.91 1.73 3.26
C TYR A 11 5.37 2.31 1.96
N TYR A 12 4.49 1.58 1.31
CA TYR A 12 4.00 1.97 0.00
C TYR A 12 2.49 1.88 -0.04
N VAL A 13 1.89 2.77 -0.81
CA VAL A 13 0.47 2.74 -1.06
C VAL A 13 0.25 2.75 -2.57
N ALA A 14 -0.75 2.00 -3.03
CA ALA A 14 -1.07 1.90 -4.45
C ALA A 14 -2.33 2.68 -4.76
N TYR A 15 -2.29 3.44 -5.83
CA TYR A 15 -3.43 4.19 -6.36
C TYR A 15 -3.61 3.81 -7.82
N LEU A 16 -4.83 3.89 -8.30
CA LEU A 16 -5.06 3.78 -9.73
C LEU A 16 -4.62 5.07 -10.41
N LYS A 17 -3.83 4.93 -11.47
CA LYS A 17 -3.29 6.09 -12.18
C LYS A 17 -4.38 6.98 -12.75
N ASP A 18 -5.50 6.40 -13.14
CA ASP A 18 -6.58 7.14 -13.79
C ASP A 18 -7.67 7.58 -12.83
N ASP A 19 -7.46 7.40 -11.53
CA ASP A 19 -8.43 7.80 -10.53
C ASP A 19 -8.13 9.22 -10.06
N PRO A 20 -8.97 10.20 -10.39
CA PRO A 20 -8.72 11.58 -9.96
C PRO A 20 -8.82 11.76 -8.45
N ALA A 21 -9.56 10.92 -7.77
CA ALA A 21 -9.67 10.99 -6.31
C ALA A 21 -8.47 10.39 -5.62
N GLN A 22 -7.70 9.57 -6.33
CA GLN A 22 -6.50 8.92 -5.79
C GLN A 22 -6.75 8.20 -4.49
N GLU A 23 -7.80 7.39 -4.49
CA GLU A 23 -8.11 6.62 -3.30
C GLU A 23 -7.13 5.47 -3.12
N PRO A 24 -6.62 5.27 -1.91
CA PRO A 24 -5.69 4.17 -1.68
C PRO A 24 -6.39 2.83 -1.82
N ILE A 25 -5.76 1.94 -2.58
CA ILE A 25 -6.29 0.60 -2.83
C ILE A 25 -5.67 -0.41 -1.89
N ALA A 26 -4.37 -0.31 -1.67
CA ALA A 26 -3.63 -1.24 -0.83
C ALA A 26 -2.41 -0.54 -0.27
N ALA A 27 -1.93 -1.02 0.87
CA ALA A 27 -0.72 -0.49 1.50
C ALA A 27 0.06 -1.63 2.12
N SER A 28 1.39 -1.56 2.00
CA SER A 28 2.25 -2.62 2.52
C SER A 28 3.67 -2.10 2.63
N TYR A 29 4.51 -2.88 3.29
CA TYR A 29 5.94 -2.57 3.39
C TYR A 29 6.73 -3.06 2.16
N SER A 30 6.08 -3.72 1.23
CA SER A 30 6.74 -4.28 0.06
C SER A 30 6.10 -3.74 -1.21
N ALA A 31 6.90 -3.07 -2.05
CA ALA A 31 6.39 -2.53 -3.30
C ALA A 31 5.78 -3.62 -4.19
N PRO A 32 6.47 -4.76 -4.43
CA PRO A 32 5.85 -5.82 -5.23
C PRO A 32 4.61 -6.37 -4.57
N GLY A 33 4.62 -6.46 -3.23
CA GLY A 33 3.49 -6.99 -2.50
C GLY A 33 2.25 -6.13 -2.62
N VAL A 34 2.43 -4.80 -2.52
CA VAL A 34 1.29 -3.90 -2.60
C VAL A 34 0.71 -3.87 -4.00
N LEU A 35 1.56 -3.98 -5.02
CA LEU A 35 1.07 -4.06 -6.40
C LEU A 35 0.27 -5.34 -6.63
N ALA A 36 0.75 -6.46 -6.11
CA ALA A 36 0.04 -7.72 -6.24
C ALA A 36 -1.31 -7.67 -5.54
N GLU A 37 -1.33 -7.09 -4.35
CA GLU A 37 -2.56 -6.97 -3.59
C GLU A 37 -3.57 -6.07 -4.31
N ALA A 38 -3.09 -4.92 -4.81
CA ALA A 38 -3.95 -3.99 -5.53
C ALA A 38 -4.53 -4.60 -6.78
N ALA A 39 -3.70 -5.33 -7.53
CA ALA A 39 -4.16 -5.99 -8.74
C ALA A 39 -5.20 -7.05 -8.41
N HIS A 40 -4.97 -7.80 -7.34
CA HIS A 40 -5.91 -8.85 -6.93
C HIS A 40 -7.26 -8.25 -6.50
N LYS A 41 -7.21 -7.18 -5.73
CA LYS A 41 -8.44 -6.56 -5.23
C LYS A 41 -9.29 -5.97 -6.35
N THR A 42 -8.66 -5.41 -7.35
CA THR A 42 -9.36 -4.67 -8.40
C THR A 42 -9.57 -5.44 -9.68
N GLY A 43 -8.80 -6.51 -9.87
CA GLY A 43 -8.81 -7.24 -11.14
C GLY A 43 -8.10 -6.50 -12.25
N ARG A 44 -7.31 -5.46 -11.92
CA ARG A 44 -6.61 -4.66 -12.91
C ARG A 44 -5.16 -5.06 -12.99
N ALA A 45 -4.49 -4.66 -14.07
CA ALA A 45 -3.08 -4.97 -14.26
C ALA A 45 -2.22 -4.15 -13.32
N LYS A 46 -1.07 -4.68 -12.94
CA LYS A 46 -0.16 -3.98 -12.04
C LYS A 46 0.30 -2.65 -12.64
N ALA A 47 0.40 -2.57 -13.96
CA ALA A 47 0.82 -1.35 -14.63
C ALA A 47 -0.19 -0.22 -14.49
N ASP A 48 -1.41 -0.52 -14.09
CA ASP A 48 -2.44 0.51 -13.91
C ASP A 48 -2.30 1.27 -12.60
N PHE A 49 -1.37 0.85 -11.75
CA PHE A 49 -1.23 1.45 -10.42
C PHE A 49 0.02 2.29 -10.32
N GLU A 50 -0.07 3.32 -9.50
CA GLU A 50 1.08 4.13 -9.12
C GLU A 50 1.36 3.89 -7.66
N LEU A 51 2.64 3.74 -7.32
CA LEU A 51 3.06 3.56 -5.94
C LEU A 51 3.56 4.87 -5.37
N ARG A 52 3.24 5.11 -4.11
CA ARG A 52 3.77 6.25 -3.38
C ARG A 52 4.37 5.77 -2.08
N GLU A 53 5.55 6.27 -1.77
CA GLU A 53 6.22 5.95 -0.53
C GLU A 53 5.62 6.77 0.59
N ILE A 54 5.33 6.12 1.72
CA ILE A 54 4.72 6.78 2.86
C ILE A 54 5.44 6.40 4.14
N SER A 55 5.21 7.17 5.19
CA SER A 55 5.80 6.89 6.49
C SER A 55 5.04 5.77 7.20
N LYS A 56 5.66 5.24 8.25
CA LYS A 56 5.02 4.21 9.05
C LYS A 56 3.71 4.71 9.66
N MET A 57 3.71 5.95 10.13
CA MET A 57 2.51 6.53 10.72
C MET A 57 1.38 6.62 9.72
N GLU A 58 1.71 7.07 8.52
CA GLU A 58 0.73 7.16 7.45
C GLU A 58 0.23 5.77 7.05
N TYR A 59 1.14 4.81 7.01
CA TYR A 59 0.79 3.43 6.69
C TYR A 59 -0.22 2.87 7.71
N GLU A 60 0.02 3.11 9.00
CA GLU A 60 -0.87 2.59 10.03
C GLU A 60 -2.25 3.22 9.93
N ARG A 61 -2.30 4.51 9.61
CA ARG A 61 -3.57 5.19 9.42
C ARG A 61 -4.33 4.62 8.23
N LEU A 62 -3.65 4.44 7.10
CA LEU A 62 -4.27 3.89 5.91
C LEU A 62 -4.71 2.44 6.12
N LYS A 63 -3.91 1.67 6.82
CA LYS A 63 -4.23 0.28 7.09
C LYS A 63 -5.53 0.18 7.88
N SER A 64 -5.69 1.04 8.86
CA SER A 64 -6.91 1.08 9.66
C SER A 64 -8.13 1.42 8.79
N LEU A 65 -7.98 2.41 7.91
CA LEU A 65 -9.06 2.80 7.01
C LEU A 65 -9.40 1.68 6.03
N LEU A 66 -8.39 1.02 5.47
CA LEU A 66 -8.61 -0.06 4.52
C LEU A 66 -9.29 -1.24 5.17
N LEU A 67 -8.95 -1.54 6.41
CA LEU A 67 -9.59 -2.63 7.14
C LEU A 67 -11.02 -2.31 7.49
N SER A 68 -11.31 -1.06 7.81
CA SER A 68 -12.67 -0.69 8.21
C SER A 68 -13.61 -0.52 7.03
N SER A 69 -13.10 -0.64 5.81
CA SER A 69 -13.96 -0.54 4.63
C SER A 69 -14.59 -1.88 4.24
N PHE A 70 -14.36 -2.91 5.01
CA PHE A 70 -14.97 -4.22 4.75
C PHE A 70 -16.27 -4.40 5.50
#